data_f5f219b9f95da7d353bf759461e91c54
#
_entry.id   f5f219b9f95da7d353bf759461e91c54
#
_cell.length_a   1.000
_cell.length_b   1.000
_cell.length_c   1.000
_cell.angle_alpha   90.00
_cell.angle_beta   90.00
_cell.angle_gamma   90.00
#
_symmetry.space_group_name_H-M   'P 1'
#
loop_
_entity.id
_entity.type
_entity.pdbx_description
1 polymer ?
#
loop_
_entity_poly.entity_id
_entity_poly.type
_entity_poly.pdbx_seq_one_letter_code
_entity_poly.pdbx_strand_id
1 'polypeptide(L)'
;MYYSHKFIYHIFSILLFGRMTAFAQESVAVMGKIIDQDGYEVPYAAVGILQKNMGTTSTEDGTFYFRVSNKELEDNMTVSSLGFSNFTIKIKDFLRLEKKEIVLEEQTTKLSEVVVSAPGFYVKNALKKLKENTISKNHQLNILYRRWSVEDELCRFYIEHFINMIDRGPSSYMVGFEVSQKRVSADYRVAKNKAPLHQIIYMINNDPLRRGLSIKDYSWQKKEPTNYDDEDVLVIEGTKKNKDRIQLYIGLDSYKIY
;
A
#
# COMPACT_ATOMS: atom_id res chain seq x y z
N MET A 1 41.67 40.47 -37.33
CA MET A 1 40.48 40.94 -36.56
C MET A 1 39.37 39.87 -36.50
N TYR A 2 39.71 38.58 -36.49
CA TYR A 2 38.77 37.46 -36.56
C TYR A 2 38.74 36.58 -35.28
N TYR A 3 39.58 36.85 -34.28
CA TYR A 3 39.69 36.04 -33.05
C TYR A 3 38.84 36.53 -31.89
N SER A 4 38.29 37.72 -31.96
CA SER A 4 37.55 38.32 -30.83
C SER A 4 36.11 37.75 -30.64
N HIS A 5 35.45 37.35 -31.72
CA HIS A 5 34.05 36.92 -31.65
C HIS A 5 33.89 35.47 -31.09
N LYS A 6 34.86 34.57 -31.38
CA LYS A 6 34.78 33.19 -30.86
C LYS A 6 34.97 33.12 -29.34
N PHE A 7 35.78 34.03 -28.78
CA PHE A 7 36.03 34.08 -27.34
C PHE A 7 34.80 34.58 -26.57
N ILE A 8 34.02 35.51 -27.14
CA ILE A 8 32.77 36.04 -26.57
C ILE A 8 31.67 34.98 -26.55
N TYR A 9 31.57 34.14 -27.60
CA TYR A 9 30.59 33.05 -27.64
C TYR A 9 30.89 31.94 -26.60
N HIS A 10 32.14 31.67 -26.33
CA HIS A 10 32.52 30.68 -25.30
C HIS A 10 32.23 31.20 -23.88
N ILE A 11 32.47 32.49 -23.60
CA ILE A 11 32.13 33.11 -22.31
C ILE A 11 30.62 33.17 -22.12
N PHE A 12 29.85 33.48 -23.17
CA PHE A 12 28.41 33.52 -23.12
C PHE A 12 27.80 32.12 -22.93
N SER A 13 28.37 31.08 -23.55
CA SER A 13 27.99 29.69 -23.35
C SER A 13 28.26 29.21 -21.92
N ILE A 14 29.38 29.56 -21.32
CA ILE A 14 29.71 29.21 -19.92
C ILE A 14 28.81 29.94 -18.94
N LEU A 15 28.41 31.18 -19.20
CA LEU A 15 27.47 31.94 -18.38
C LEU A 15 26.04 31.41 -18.47
N LEU A 16 25.64 30.80 -19.60
CA LEU A 16 24.31 30.19 -19.76
C LEU A 16 24.22 28.85 -19.03
N PHE A 17 25.31 28.07 -18.96
CA PHE A 17 25.37 26.79 -18.21
C PHE A 17 25.50 26.97 -16.69
N GLY A 18 26.00 28.14 -16.22
CA GLY A 18 26.22 28.40 -14.80
C GLY A 18 24.95 28.69 -13.97
N ARG A 19 23.76 28.65 -14.54
CA ARG A 19 22.49 28.90 -13.81
C ARG A 19 21.53 27.71 -13.73
N MET A 20 21.96 26.51 -14.03
CA MET A 20 21.26 25.30 -13.59
C MET A 20 21.57 25.07 -12.12
N THR A 21 20.99 25.86 -11.23
CA THR A 21 20.81 25.47 -9.85
C THR A 21 19.88 24.25 -9.88
N ALA A 22 20.44 23.08 -9.77
CA ALA A 22 19.67 21.89 -9.43
C ALA A 22 18.99 22.18 -8.08
N PHE A 23 17.71 22.51 -8.09
CA PHE A 23 16.88 22.48 -6.90
C PHE A 23 16.79 21.02 -6.48
N ALA A 24 17.77 20.55 -5.73
CA ALA A 24 17.63 19.34 -4.97
C ALA A 24 16.45 19.60 -4.03
N GLN A 25 15.30 19.00 -4.31
CA GLN A 25 14.15 19.08 -3.44
C GLN A 25 14.54 18.36 -2.14
N GLU A 26 14.86 19.14 -1.10
CA GLU A 26 15.19 18.59 0.20
C GLU A 26 14.01 17.74 0.66
N SER A 27 14.24 16.44 0.80
CA SER A 27 13.26 15.49 1.26
C SER A 27 13.65 14.96 2.62
N VAL A 28 12.70 14.98 3.54
CA VAL A 28 12.83 14.49 4.91
C VAL A 28 12.33 13.06 4.99
N ALA A 29 13.10 12.18 5.60
CA ALA A 29 12.69 10.82 5.89
C ALA A 29 11.81 10.80 7.15
N VAL A 30 10.60 10.22 7.02
CA VAL A 30 9.69 9.93 8.12
C VAL A 30 9.71 8.44 8.33
N MET A 31 10.22 8.00 9.48
CA MET A 31 10.35 6.60 9.83
C MET A 31 10.00 6.37 11.28
N GLY A 32 9.39 5.23 11.58
CA GLY A 32 8.99 4.89 12.94
C GLY A 32 8.45 3.48 13.02
N LYS A 33 7.86 3.16 14.16
CA LYS A 33 7.24 1.88 14.45
C LYS A 33 5.83 2.08 14.98
N ILE A 34 4.93 1.19 14.61
CA ILE A 34 3.54 1.17 15.06
C ILE A 34 3.36 -0.06 15.95
N ILE A 35 2.84 0.18 17.14
CA ILE A 35 2.55 -0.83 18.15
C ILE A 35 1.13 -0.61 18.68
N ASP A 36 0.57 -1.64 19.31
CA ASP A 36 -0.64 -1.53 20.10
C ASP A 36 -0.36 -1.11 21.55
N GLN A 37 -1.41 -1.04 22.37
CA GLN A 37 -1.34 -0.68 23.79
C GLN A 37 -0.59 -1.72 24.64
N ASP A 38 -0.53 -2.98 24.18
CA ASP A 38 0.17 -4.09 24.84
C ASP A 38 1.64 -4.19 24.38
N GLY A 39 2.05 -3.35 23.40
CA GLY A 39 3.41 -3.30 22.86
C GLY A 39 3.67 -4.26 21.70
N TYR A 40 2.63 -4.93 21.17
CA TYR A 40 2.78 -5.77 19.98
C TYR A 40 2.83 -4.92 18.71
N GLU A 41 3.57 -5.40 17.73
CA GLU A 41 3.68 -4.75 16.43
C GLU A 41 2.35 -4.76 15.68
N VAL A 42 2.00 -3.62 15.07
CA VAL A 42 0.84 -3.51 14.18
C VAL A 42 1.32 -3.55 12.72
N PRO A 43 1.22 -4.71 12.04
CA PRO A 43 1.63 -4.85 10.66
C PRO A 43 0.61 -4.24 9.70
N TYR A 44 1.11 -3.80 8.54
CA TYR A 44 0.32 -3.35 7.39
C TYR A 44 -0.64 -2.19 7.67
N ALA A 45 -0.42 -1.44 8.74
CA ALA A 45 -1.15 -0.21 9.01
C ALA A 45 -0.84 0.84 7.92
N ALA A 46 -1.86 1.52 7.43
CA ALA A 46 -1.69 2.62 6.50
C ALA A 46 -1.14 3.85 7.22
N VAL A 47 -0.12 4.49 6.65
CA VAL A 47 0.53 5.70 7.18
C VAL A 47 0.64 6.73 6.08
N GLY A 48 0.07 7.92 6.26
CA GLY A 48 0.17 8.91 5.18
C GLY A 48 -0.50 10.25 5.42
N ILE A 49 -0.37 11.12 4.44
CA ILE A 49 -1.04 12.42 4.33
C ILE A 49 -2.23 12.25 3.41
N LEU A 50 -3.41 11.99 3.98
CA LEU A 50 -4.60 11.59 3.22
C LEU A 50 -4.98 12.60 2.13
N GLN A 51 -4.93 13.91 2.43
CA GLN A 51 -5.29 14.95 1.47
C GLN A 51 -4.35 15.05 0.26
N LYS A 52 -3.15 14.48 0.36
CA LYS A 52 -2.14 14.51 -0.70
C LYS A 52 -1.93 13.16 -1.38
N ASN A 53 -2.65 12.13 -0.95
CA ASN A 53 -2.47 10.75 -1.40
C ASN A 53 -0.99 10.30 -1.31
N MET A 54 -0.31 10.72 -0.26
CA MET A 54 1.09 10.38 0.01
C MET A 54 1.15 9.47 1.23
N GLY A 55 1.84 8.34 1.12
CA GLY A 55 1.96 7.45 2.26
C GLY A 55 2.65 6.14 1.95
N THR A 56 2.61 5.26 2.94
CA THR A 56 3.17 3.92 2.92
C THR A 56 2.31 3.01 3.81
N THR A 57 2.72 1.76 3.95
CA THR A 57 2.20 0.84 4.97
C THR A 57 3.33 0.41 5.89
N SER A 58 3.00 0.03 7.13
CA SER A 58 3.96 -0.63 7.99
C SER A 58 4.31 -2.02 7.46
N THR A 59 5.50 -2.49 7.79
CA THR A 59 6.00 -3.83 7.51
C THR A 59 5.48 -4.83 8.54
N GLU A 60 5.83 -6.11 8.41
CA GLU A 60 5.42 -7.18 9.32
C GLU A 60 5.82 -6.91 10.79
N ASP A 61 6.94 -6.22 11.01
CA ASP A 61 7.46 -5.82 12.33
C ASP A 61 6.96 -4.45 12.80
N GLY A 62 5.93 -3.90 12.14
CA GLY A 62 5.32 -2.62 12.47
C GLY A 62 6.11 -1.40 12.02
N THR A 63 7.29 -1.54 11.43
CA THR A 63 8.10 -0.39 10.99
C THR A 63 7.54 0.23 9.72
N PHE A 64 7.69 1.55 9.56
CA PHE A 64 7.30 2.26 8.36
C PHE A 64 8.36 3.28 7.94
N TYR A 65 8.37 3.60 6.65
CA TYR A 65 9.24 4.58 6.04
C TYR A 65 8.58 5.24 4.83
N PHE A 66 8.58 6.57 4.78
CA PHE A 66 8.27 7.32 3.57
C PHE A 66 9.02 8.67 3.56
N ARG A 67 8.98 9.37 2.46
CA ARG A 67 9.67 10.67 2.32
C ARG A 67 8.67 11.76 2.02
N VAL A 68 8.91 12.92 2.63
CA VAL A 68 8.14 14.15 2.42
C VAL A 68 9.09 15.29 2.06
N SER A 69 8.61 16.34 1.42
CA SER A 69 9.38 17.57 1.29
C SER A 69 9.16 18.47 2.51
N ASN A 70 9.97 19.52 2.63
CA ASN A 70 9.81 20.49 3.71
C ASN A 70 8.42 21.16 3.75
N LYS A 71 7.69 21.14 2.64
CA LYS A 71 6.33 21.72 2.54
C LYS A 71 5.28 20.89 3.29
N GLU A 72 5.51 19.58 3.44
CA GLU A 72 4.60 18.67 4.12
C GLU A 72 4.84 18.56 5.64
N LEU A 73 5.86 19.24 6.19
CA LEU A 73 6.16 19.14 7.63
C LEU A 73 5.04 19.63 8.53
N GLU A 74 4.22 20.56 8.06
CA GLU A 74 3.05 21.09 8.78
C GLU A 74 1.78 20.28 8.56
N ASP A 75 1.80 19.30 7.62
CA ASP A 75 0.66 18.45 7.35
C ASP A 75 0.45 17.40 8.45
N ASN A 76 -0.76 16.92 8.55
CA ASN A 76 -1.11 15.82 9.43
C ASN A 76 -0.80 14.49 8.76
N MET A 77 -0.03 13.66 9.46
CA MET A 77 0.14 12.25 9.17
C MET A 77 -0.92 11.46 9.94
N THR A 78 -1.68 10.65 9.22
CA THR A 78 -2.68 9.74 9.82
C THR A 78 -2.19 8.31 9.70
N VAL A 79 -2.38 7.55 10.79
CA VAL A 79 -2.15 6.11 10.84
C VAL A 79 -3.47 5.43 11.10
N SER A 80 -3.80 4.43 10.28
CA SER A 80 -5.03 3.64 10.40
C SER A 80 -4.76 2.16 10.19
N SER A 81 -5.45 1.32 10.96
CA SER A 81 -5.40 -0.13 10.83
C SER A 81 -6.75 -0.74 11.20
N LEU A 82 -7.07 -1.90 10.64
CA LEU A 82 -8.30 -2.62 10.97
C LEU A 82 -8.33 -2.99 12.47
N GLY A 83 -9.40 -2.66 13.15
CA GLY A 83 -9.57 -2.92 14.58
C GLY A 83 -8.97 -1.87 15.52
N PHE A 84 -8.44 -0.77 14.97
CA PHE A 84 -7.82 0.30 15.74
C PHE A 84 -8.44 1.65 15.45
N SER A 85 -8.40 2.54 16.43
CA SER A 85 -8.75 3.95 16.27
C SER A 85 -7.67 4.67 15.44
N ASN A 86 -8.09 5.59 14.59
CA ASN A 86 -7.15 6.40 13.82
C ASN A 86 -6.29 7.27 14.72
N PHE A 87 -5.00 7.31 14.45
CA PHE A 87 -4.05 8.20 15.09
C PHE A 87 -3.59 9.29 14.13
N THR A 88 -3.59 10.55 14.58
CA THR A 88 -3.18 11.67 13.74
C THR A 88 -2.19 12.57 14.47
N ILE A 89 -1.08 12.91 13.82
CA ILE A 89 -0.05 13.79 14.36
C ILE A 89 0.54 14.65 13.22
N LYS A 90 0.95 15.89 13.52
CA LYS A 90 1.75 16.67 12.56
C LYS A 90 3.10 16.04 12.33
N ILE A 91 3.56 15.99 11.09
CA ILE A 91 4.84 15.37 10.73
C ILE A 91 6.00 15.99 11.51
N LYS A 92 6.04 17.32 11.63
CA LYS A 92 7.08 18.00 12.41
C LYS A 92 7.11 17.60 13.88
N ASP A 93 5.94 17.36 14.47
CA ASP A 93 5.82 16.99 15.88
C ASP A 93 6.24 15.53 16.08
N PHE A 94 5.84 14.65 15.15
CA PHE A 94 6.34 13.27 15.11
C PHE A 94 7.88 13.22 15.02
N LEU A 95 8.47 14.04 14.14
CA LEU A 95 9.92 14.09 13.98
C LEU A 95 10.66 14.60 15.22
N ARG A 96 9.99 15.26 16.15
CA ARG A 96 10.55 15.73 17.43
C ARG A 96 10.45 14.70 18.57
N LEU A 97 9.60 13.68 18.42
CA LEU A 97 9.47 12.63 19.43
C LEU A 97 10.85 12.00 19.69
N GLU A 98 11.16 11.75 20.94
CA GLU A 98 12.38 11.05 21.33
C GLU A 98 12.34 9.60 20.80
N LYS A 99 11.21 8.92 21.00
CA LYS A 99 10.93 7.59 20.49
C LYS A 99 9.97 7.71 19.30
N LYS A 100 10.38 7.23 18.14
CA LYS A 100 9.58 7.27 16.90
C LYS A 100 8.57 6.11 16.86
N GLU A 101 7.73 6.04 17.89
CA GLU A 101 6.68 5.03 18.01
C GLU A 101 5.30 5.69 18.03
N ILE A 102 4.36 5.01 17.41
CA ILE A 102 2.94 5.34 17.42
C ILE A 102 2.21 4.18 18.08
N VAL A 103 1.48 4.47 19.13
CA VAL A 103 0.63 3.50 19.83
C VAL A 103 -0.78 3.66 19.30
N LEU A 104 -1.32 2.60 18.70
CA LEU A 104 -2.71 2.55 18.28
C LEU A 104 -3.58 1.96 19.40
N GLU A 105 -4.73 2.55 19.60
CA GLU A 105 -5.73 2.06 20.55
C GLU A 105 -6.67 1.09 19.86
N GLU A 106 -6.85 -0.09 20.45
CA GLU A 106 -7.85 -1.05 19.95
C GLU A 106 -9.24 -0.46 20.08
N GLN A 107 -10.01 -0.59 19.03
CA GLN A 107 -11.42 -0.20 19.01
C GLN A 107 -12.29 -1.45 19.04
N THR A 108 -12.92 -1.71 20.19
CA THR A 108 -13.88 -2.80 20.30
C THR A 108 -15.19 -2.43 19.60
N THR A 109 -15.50 -3.12 18.52
CA THR A 109 -16.77 -2.94 17.82
C THR A 109 -17.85 -3.70 18.54
N LYS A 110 -18.74 -2.99 19.22
CA LYS A 110 -20.06 -3.52 19.58
C LYS A 110 -20.97 -3.25 18.39
N LEU A 111 -21.18 -4.26 17.52
CA LEU A 111 -22.20 -4.13 16.49
C LEU A 111 -23.52 -3.71 17.14
N SER A 112 -23.95 -2.50 16.86
CA SER A 112 -25.30 -2.05 17.20
C SER A 112 -26.25 -2.88 16.36
N GLU A 113 -26.93 -3.81 17.02
CA GLU A 113 -28.13 -4.51 16.56
C GLU A 113 -28.09 -5.21 15.19
N VAL A 114 -28.15 -6.53 15.29
CA VAL A 114 -28.69 -7.48 14.32
C VAL A 114 -28.50 -7.18 12.83
N VAL A 115 -27.35 -7.54 12.34
CA VAL A 115 -27.12 -7.74 10.90
C VAL A 115 -27.89 -8.98 10.44
N VAL A 116 -29.16 -8.80 10.08
CA VAL A 116 -30.11 -9.88 9.77
C VAL A 116 -29.87 -10.54 8.43
N SER A 117 -29.17 -9.85 7.49
CA SER A 117 -29.00 -10.34 6.13
C SER A 117 -27.93 -11.44 6.01
N ALA A 118 -28.11 -12.34 5.06
CA ALA A 118 -27.14 -13.39 4.73
C ALA A 118 -25.80 -12.79 4.27
N PRO A 119 -24.65 -13.42 4.56
CA PRO A 119 -23.32 -12.89 4.19
C PRO A 119 -23.20 -12.53 2.70
N GLY A 120 -23.73 -13.36 1.81
CA GLY A 120 -23.73 -13.12 0.37
C GLY A 120 -24.44 -11.83 -0.08
N PHE A 121 -25.37 -11.31 0.73
CA PHE A 121 -26.02 -10.02 0.46
C PHE A 121 -25.00 -8.87 0.52
N TYR A 122 -24.16 -8.85 1.54
CA TYR A 122 -23.13 -7.81 1.72
C TYR A 122 -22.08 -7.90 0.63
N VAL A 123 -21.60 -9.12 0.33
CA VAL A 123 -20.65 -9.36 -0.78
C VAL A 123 -21.22 -8.85 -2.10
N LYS A 124 -22.48 -9.15 -2.39
CA LYS A 124 -23.16 -8.69 -3.60
C LYS A 124 -23.21 -7.17 -3.71
N ASN A 125 -23.55 -6.48 -2.62
CA ASN A 125 -23.65 -5.03 -2.60
C ASN A 125 -22.27 -4.37 -2.69
N ALA A 126 -21.27 -4.92 -1.99
CA ALA A 126 -19.90 -4.45 -2.08
C ALA A 126 -19.34 -4.56 -3.52
N LEU A 127 -19.56 -5.69 -4.18
CA LEU A 127 -19.15 -5.85 -5.58
C LEU A 127 -19.87 -4.90 -6.55
N LYS A 128 -21.15 -4.60 -6.32
CA LYS A 128 -21.89 -3.60 -7.11
C LYS A 128 -21.29 -2.21 -6.96
N LYS A 129 -20.89 -1.84 -5.73
CA LYS A 129 -20.31 -0.52 -5.42
C LYS A 129 -18.80 -0.46 -5.63
N LEU A 130 -18.12 -1.56 -5.98
CA LEU A 130 -16.67 -1.63 -6.07
C LEU A 130 -16.08 -0.53 -6.96
N LYS A 131 -16.70 -0.27 -8.12
CA LYS A 131 -16.25 0.77 -9.05
C LYS A 131 -16.43 2.19 -8.51
N GLU A 132 -17.47 2.42 -7.73
CA GLU A 132 -17.77 3.72 -7.12
C GLU A 132 -16.88 3.99 -5.92
N ASN A 133 -16.60 2.96 -5.15
CA ASN A 133 -15.84 3.01 -3.91
C ASN A 133 -14.32 2.93 -4.12
N THR A 134 -13.83 2.78 -5.37
CA THR A 134 -12.40 2.67 -5.69
C THR A 134 -12.00 3.66 -6.77
N ILE A 135 -10.71 3.96 -6.86
CA ILE A 135 -10.18 4.73 -7.98
C ILE A 135 -10.36 3.92 -9.27
N SER A 136 -11.33 4.29 -10.10
CA SER A 136 -11.73 3.54 -11.31
C SER A 136 -11.28 4.21 -12.62
N LYS A 137 -10.59 5.36 -12.56
CA LYS A 137 -9.95 6.04 -13.71
C LYS A 137 -8.49 5.63 -13.80
N ASN A 138 -7.87 5.86 -14.96
CA ASN A 138 -6.42 5.65 -15.11
C ASN A 138 -5.67 6.47 -14.05
N HIS A 139 -4.84 5.78 -13.28
CA HIS A 139 -3.96 6.40 -12.31
C HIS A 139 -2.62 5.65 -12.30
N GLN A 140 -1.58 6.32 -11.86
CA GLN A 140 -0.26 5.76 -11.74
C GLN A 140 -0.01 5.29 -10.32
N LEU A 141 0.53 4.08 -10.19
CA LEU A 141 1.05 3.52 -8.96
C LEU A 141 2.56 3.33 -9.08
N ASN A 142 3.28 3.75 -8.06
CA ASN A 142 4.69 3.43 -7.89
C ASN A 142 4.80 2.33 -6.83
N ILE A 143 5.23 1.16 -7.25
CA ILE A 143 5.19 -0.05 -6.43
C ILE A 143 6.59 -0.52 -6.15
N LEU A 144 6.90 -0.83 -4.88
CA LEU A 144 8.05 -1.62 -4.48
C LEU A 144 7.58 -3.07 -4.29
N TYR A 145 7.94 -3.93 -5.22
CA TYR A 145 7.68 -5.36 -5.13
C TYR A 145 8.90 -6.09 -4.59
N ARG A 146 8.72 -6.80 -3.48
CA ARG A 146 9.74 -7.64 -2.88
C ARG A 146 9.25 -9.07 -2.75
N ARG A 147 10.14 -10.01 -2.99
CA ARG A 147 9.90 -11.42 -2.75
C ARG A 147 11.22 -12.09 -2.34
N TRP A 148 11.12 -12.98 -1.38
CA TRP A 148 12.25 -13.83 -0.99
C TRP A 148 11.76 -15.24 -0.70
N SER A 149 12.68 -16.21 -0.77
CA SER A 149 12.47 -17.59 -0.36
C SER A 149 13.48 -17.92 0.73
N VAL A 150 12.99 -18.44 1.85
CA VAL A 150 13.79 -18.86 3.00
C VAL A 150 13.74 -20.38 3.07
N GLU A 151 14.92 -21.02 3.17
CA GLU A 151 15.09 -22.44 3.41
C GLU A 151 16.19 -22.58 4.48
N ASP A 152 15.92 -23.34 5.54
CA ASP A 152 16.83 -23.52 6.69
C ASP A 152 17.33 -22.20 7.28
N GLU A 153 16.38 -21.27 7.51
CA GLU A 153 16.63 -19.91 8.03
C GLU A 153 17.52 -19.02 7.16
N LEU A 154 17.90 -19.48 5.96
CA LEU A 154 18.72 -18.73 5.01
C LEU A 154 17.89 -18.21 3.85
N CYS A 155 18.05 -16.93 3.55
CA CYS A 155 17.48 -16.37 2.33
C CYS A 155 18.18 -16.95 1.10
N ARG A 156 17.51 -17.85 0.38
CA ARG A 156 18.04 -18.55 -0.80
C ARG A 156 17.76 -17.86 -2.11
N PHE A 157 16.81 -16.95 -2.13
CA PHE A 157 16.44 -16.16 -3.29
C PHE A 157 15.81 -14.85 -2.87
N TYR A 158 16.16 -13.78 -3.57
CA TYR A 158 15.61 -12.44 -3.33
C TYR A 158 15.36 -11.72 -4.65
N ILE A 159 14.23 -11.03 -4.74
CA ILE A 159 13.91 -10.14 -5.84
C ILE A 159 13.28 -8.85 -5.29
N GLU A 160 13.70 -7.72 -5.84
CA GLU A 160 13.14 -6.41 -5.57
C GLU A 160 12.99 -5.64 -6.89
N HIS A 161 11.78 -5.17 -7.15
CA HIS A 161 11.46 -4.37 -8.34
C HIS A 161 10.81 -3.06 -7.94
N PHE A 162 11.30 -1.94 -8.49
CA PHE A 162 10.54 -0.69 -8.53
C PHE A 162 9.74 -0.67 -9.83
N ILE A 163 8.44 -0.51 -9.71
CA ILE A 163 7.49 -0.66 -10.80
C ILE A 163 6.64 0.58 -10.92
N ASN A 164 6.57 1.16 -12.12
CA ASN A 164 5.56 2.14 -12.50
C ASN A 164 4.40 1.42 -13.16
N MET A 165 3.21 1.52 -12.61
CA MET A 165 2.04 0.84 -13.14
C MET A 165 0.93 1.83 -13.44
N ILE A 166 0.28 1.70 -14.59
CA ILE A 166 -0.97 2.39 -14.92
C ILE A 166 -2.11 1.43 -14.63
N ASP A 167 -2.95 1.81 -13.67
CA ASP A 167 -4.04 0.99 -13.19
C ASP A 167 -5.40 1.67 -13.31
N ARG A 168 -6.48 0.91 -13.17
CA ARG A 168 -7.88 1.33 -13.13
C ARG A 168 -8.60 0.84 -11.88
N GLY A 169 -7.84 0.39 -10.89
CA GLY A 169 -8.37 -0.14 -9.63
C GLY A 169 -8.89 -1.58 -9.71
N PRO A 170 -9.36 -2.11 -8.59
CA PRO A 170 -9.72 -3.52 -8.44
C PRO A 170 -10.97 -3.94 -9.22
N SER A 171 -11.76 -2.98 -9.74
CA SER A 171 -12.92 -3.28 -10.59
C SER A 171 -12.57 -3.50 -12.07
N SER A 172 -11.28 -3.49 -12.45
CA SER A 172 -10.83 -3.55 -13.84
C SER A 172 -9.46 -4.23 -13.95
N TYR A 173 -9.09 -4.54 -15.19
CA TYR A 173 -7.74 -5.03 -15.49
C TYR A 173 -6.72 -3.88 -15.47
N MET A 174 -5.48 -4.22 -15.13
CA MET A 174 -4.33 -3.35 -15.24
C MET A 174 -4.09 -2.93 -16.71
N VAL A 175 -3.73 -1.66 -16.92
CA VAL A 175 -3.48 -1.11 -18.27
C VAL A 175 -2.08 -1.42 -18.75
N GLY A 176 -1.07 -1.26 -17.88
CA GLY A 176 0.33 -1.51 -18.22
C GLY A 176 1.26 -1.28 -17.04
N PHE A 177 2.47 -1.80 -17.15
CA PHE A 177 3.50 -1.60 -16.14
C PHE A 177 4.89 -1.56 -16.76
N GLU A 178 5.82 -0.92 -16.06
CA GLU A 178 7.23 -0.85 -16.39
C GLU A 178 8.07 -1.10 -15.12
N VAL A 179 9.07 -1.97 -15.22
CA VAL A 179 10.05 -2.16 -14.15
C VAL A 179 11.17 -1.15 -14.36
N SER A 180 11.19 -0.09 -13.55
CA SER A 180 12.18 0.98 -13.66
C SER A 180 13.54 0.58 -13.07
N GLN A 181 13.53 -0.20 -12.00
CA GLN A 181 14.76 -0.72 -11.35
C GLN A 181 14.50 -2.12 -10.81
N LYS A 182 15.55 -2.95 -10.83
CA LYS A 182 15.48 -4.33 -10.31
C LYS A 182 16.75 -4.71 -9.57
N ARG A 183 16.59 -5.48 -8.50
CA ARG A 183 17.65 -6.26 -7.83
C ARG A 183 17.19 -7.70 -7.74
N VAL A 184 18.05 -8.62 -8.15
CA VAL A 184 17.75 -10.06 -8.14
C VAL A 184 19.01 -10.77 -7.70
N SER A 185 18.90 -11.64 -6.68
CA SER A 185 19.99 -12.54 -6.30
C SER A 185 20.09 -13.72 -7.28
N ALA A 186 21.19 -14.45 -7.22
CA ALA A 186 21.21 -15.80 -7.77
C ALA A 186 20.18 -16.69 -7.03
N ASP A 187 19.68 -17.71 -7.72
CA ASP A 187 18.71 -18.65 -7.15
C ASP A 187 19.43 -19.83 -6.51
N TYR A 188 19.61 -19.77 -5.19
CA TYR A 188 20.25 -20.77 -4.35
C TYR A 188 19.26 -21.74 -3.70
N ARG A 189 17.98 -21.72 -4.10
CA ARG A 189 16.97 -22.63 -3.54
C ARG A 189 17.33 -24.08 -3.78
N VAL A 190 17.18 -24.87 -2.73
CA VAL A 190 17.51 -26.31 -2.71
C VAL A 190 16.30 -27.16 -3.12
N ALA A 191 15.07 -26.64 -2.93
CA ALA A 191 13.84 -27.36 -3.24
C ALA A 191 13.88 -28.01 -4.64
N LYS A 192 13.60 -29.31 -4.71
CA LYS A 192 13.64 -30.09 -5.96
C LYS A 192 12.69 -29.54 -7.04
N ASN A 193 11.53 -29.08 -6.62
CA ASN A 193 10.53 -28.44 -7.49
C ASN A 193 10.48 -26.95 -7.15
N LYS A 194 11.41 -26.17 -7.70
CA LYS A 194 11.41 -24.74 -7.53
C LYS A 194 10.10 -24.15 -8.03
N ALA A 195 9.29 -23.61 -7.12
CA ALA A 195 8.08 -22.90 -7.51
C ALA A 195 8.44 -21.80 -8.53
N PRO A 196 7.59 -21.56 -9.55
CA PRO A 196 7.82 -20.48 -10.50
C PRO A 196 8.07 -19.15 -9.77
N LEU A 197 9.00 -18.36 -10.29
CA LEU A 197 9.25 -17.01 -9.78
C LEU A 197 8.09 -16.13 -10.24
N HIS A 198 7.09 -15.94 -9.35
CA HIS A 198 5.95 -15.11 -9.68
C HIS A 198 6.39 -13.66 -9.84
N GLN A 199 5.97 -13.06 -10.93
CA GLN A 199 6.04 -11.62 -11.12
C GLN A 199 4.80 -10.98 -10.49
N ILE A 200 4.89 -9.70 -10.10
CA ILE A 200 3.75 -8.95 -9.53
C ILE A 200 2.51 -9.01 -10.42
N ILE A 201 2.68 -8.99 -11.73
CA ILE A 201 1.59 -9.08 -12.71
C ILE A 201 0.76 -10.36 -12.54
N TYR A 202 1.39 -11.47 -12.14
CA TYR A 202 0.67 -12.71 -11.85
C TYR A 202 -0.27 -12.53 -10.67
N MET A 203 0.17 -11.86 -9.59
CA MET A 203 -0.65 -11.60 -8.41
C MET A 203 -1.83 -10.69 -8.76
N ILE A 204 -1.56 -9.58 -9.46
CA ILE A 204 -2.58 -8.61 -9.87
C ILE A 204 -3.61 -9.27 -10.78
N ASN A 205 -3.18 -10.05 -11.79
CA ASN A 205 -4.09 -10.70 -12.73
C ASN A 205 -4.85 -11.88 -12.11
N ASN A 206 -4.42 -12.40 -10.96
CA ASN A 206 -5.13 -13.45 -10.24
C ASN A 206 -5.96 -12.91 -9.05
N ASP A 207 -6.01 -11.60 -8.87
CA ASP A 207 -6.91 -10.97 -7.89
C ASP A 207 -8.37 -11.32 -8.21
N PRO A 208 -9.10 -11.96 -7.29
CA PRO A 208 -10.49 -12.37 -7.53
C PRO A 208 -11.42 -11.20 -7.85
N LEU A 209 -11.19 -10.01 -7.27
CA LEU A 209 -12.00 -8.83 -7.53
C LEU A 209 -11.85 -8.36 -8.98
N ARG A 210 -10.62 -8.33 -9.50
CA ARG A 210 -10.31 -7.95 -10.89
C ARG A 210 -10.87 -8.95 -11.90
N ARG A 211 -10.95 -10.22 -11.53
CA ARG A 211 -11.49 -11.29 -12.35
C ARG A 211 -13.01 -11.38 -12.32
N GLY A 212 -13.67 -10.56 -11.54
CA GLY A 212 -15.11 -10.65 -11.34
C GLY A 212 -15.46 -11.84 -10.44
N LEU A 213 -15.33 -11.62 -9.12
CA LEU A 213 -15.64 -12.62 -8.11
C LEU A 213 -17.06 -13.19 -8.30
N SER A 214 -17.19 -14.49 -8.57
CA SER A 214 -18.47 -15.19 -8.65
C SER A 214 -18.95 -15.56 -7.24
N ILE A 215 -20.00 -14.88 -6.76
CA ILE A 215 -20.54 -15.10 -5.41
C ILE A 215 -21.01 -16.54 -5.21
N LYS A 216 -21.51 -17.17 -6.28
CA LYS A 216 -22.09 -18.53 -6.27
C LYS A 216 -21.06 -19.63 -6.08
N ASP A 217 -19.79 -19.35 -6.36
CA ASP A 217 -18.71 -20.32 -6.25
C ASP A 217 -18.21 -20.52 -4.84
N TYR A 218 -18.71 -19.69 -3.89
CA TYR A 218 -18.28 -19.68 -2.50
C TYR A 218 -19.43 -19.95 -1.55
N SER A 219 -19.15 -20.68 -0.48
CA SER A 219 -19.95 -20.69 0.74
C SER A 219 -19.49 -19.57 1.65
N TRP A 220 -20.38 -18.67 2.04
CA TRP A 220 -20.08 -17.47 2.77
C TRP A 220 -20.44 -17.57 4.24
N GLN A 221 -19.53 -17.14 5.13
CA GLN A 221 -19.73 -17.09 6.58
C GLN A 221 -19.30 -15.73 7.12
N LYS A 222 -20.04 -15.22 8.10
CA LYS A 222 -19.61 -14.06 8.89
C LYS A 222 -18.60 -14.51 9.94
N LYS A 223 -17.58 -13.72 10.15
CA LYS A 223 -16.60 -13.83 11.24
C LYS A 223 -16.83 -12.70 12.24
N GLU A 224 -16.02 -12.65 13.28
CA GLU A 224 -16.04 -11.54 14.23
C GLU A 224 -15.84 -10.22 13.48
N PRO A 225 -16.71 -9.24 13.70
CA PRO A 225 -16.60 -7.94 13.03
C PRO A 225 -15.42 -7.14 13.57
N THR A 226 -15.06 -6.12 12.84
CA THR A 226 -14.04 -5.15 13.23
C THR A 226 -14.49 -3.75 12.86
N ASN A 227 -13.61 -2.78 12.90
CA ASN A 227 -13.85 -1.42 12.44
C ASN A 227 -12.68 -0.93 11.58
N TYR A 228 -12.93 0.09 10.80
CA TYR A 228 -11.92 0.82 10.06
C TYR A 228 -12.43 2.21 9.73
N ASP A 229 -11.64 3.24 10.02
CA ASP A 229 -11.95 4.64 9.70
C ASP A 229 -13.34 5.07 10.25
N ASP A 230 -13.59 4.74 11.52
CA ASP A 230 -14.84 5.00 12.25
C ASP A 230 -16.11 4.32 11.66
N GLU A 231 -15.93 3.34 10.77
CA GLU A 231 -17.00 2.52 10.22
C GLU A 231 -16.94 1.09 10.77
N ASP A 232 -18.10 0.53 11.13
CA ASP A 232 -18.23 -0.88 11.44
C ASP A 232 -17.96 -1.72 10.19
N VAL A 233 -17.10 -2.74 10.31
CA VAL A 233 -16.66 -3.59 9.22
C VAL A 233 -17.06 -5.03 9.46
N LEU A 234 -17.83 -5.60 8.54
CA LEU A 234 -18.14 -7.02 8.50
C LEU A 234 -16.97 -7.79 7.91
N VAL A 235 -16.54 -8.82 8.63
CA VAL A 235 -15.57 -9.77 8.14
C VAL A 235 -16.29 -10.98 7.56
N ILE A 236 -16.19 -11.22 6.26
CA ILE A 236 -16.90 -12.28 5.54
C ILE A 236 -15.92 -13.20 4.87
N GLU A 237 -15.92 -14.46 5.28
CA GLU A 237 -15.10 -15.51 4.68
C GLU A 237 -15.89 -16.28 3.63
N GLY A 238 -15.32 -16.43 2.44
CA GLY A 238 -15.81 -17.28 1.37
C GLY A 238 -14.90 -18.49 1.18
N THR A 239 -15.49 -19.69 1.10
CA THR A 239 -14.73 -20.94 0.85
C THR A 239 -15.29 -21.64 -0.38
N LYS A 240 -14.40 -21.99 -1.32
CA LYS A 240 -14.73 -22.82 -2.50
C LYS A 240 -14.68 -24.31 -2.18
N LYS A 241 -15.25 -25.15 -3.06
CA LYS A 241 -15.20 -26.62 -2.94
C LYS A 241 -13.78 -27.19 -2.94
N ASN A 242 -12.83 -26.55 -3.64
CA ASN A 242 -11.41 -26.92 -3.66
C ASN A 242 -10.62 -26.40 -2.44
N LYS A 243 -11.33 -25.87 -1.43
CA LYS A 243 -10.78 -25.27 -0.21
C LYS A 243 -10.04 -23.93 -0.39
N ASP A 244 -10.07 -23.30 -1.57
CA ASP A 244 -9.61 -21.92 -1.71
C ASP A 244 -10.48 -21.02 -0.83
N ARG A 245 -9.84 -20.07 -0.13
CA ARG A 245 -10.51 -19.14 0.77
C ARG A 245 -10.26 -17.71 0.33
N ILE A 246 -11.25 -16.87 0.58
CA ILE A 246 -11.16 -15.42 0.47
C ILE A 246 -11.79 -14.81 1.71
N GLN A 247 -11.18 -13.77 2.25
CA GLN A 247 -11.73 -13.00 3.34
C GLN A 247 -11.93 -11.57 2.85
N LEU A 248 -13.13 -11.04 3.05
CA LEU A 248 -13.51 -9.69 2.66
C LEU A 248 -13.87 -8.89 3.90
N TYR A 249 -13.29 -7.70 3.98
CA TYR A 249 -13.59 -6.70 5.00
C TYR A 249 -14.52 -5.67 4.36
N ILE A 250 -15.79 -5.67 4.75
CA ILE A 250 -16.83 -4.87 4.09
C ILE A 250 -17.44 -3.88 5.08
N GLY A 251 -17.31 -2.59 4.78
CA GLY A 251 -17.97 -1.54 5.56
C GLY A 251 -19.49 -1.76 5.59
N LEU A 252 -20.09 -1.67 6.78
CA LEU A 252 -21.48 -1.99 7.00
C LEU A 252 -22.42 -1.04 6.25
N ASP A 253 -22.11 0.25 6.25
CA ASP A 253 -22.92 1.30 5.65
C ASP A 253 -22.48 1.65 4.24
N SER A 254 -21.17 1.76 4.03
CA SER A 254 -20.58 2.17 2.75
C SER A 254 -20.55 1.06 1.71
N TYR A 255 -20.52 -0.20 2.13
CA TYR A 255 -20.18 -1.39 1.33
C TYR A 255 -18.79 -1.29 0.67
N LYS A 256 -17.89 -0.48 1.21
CA LYS A 256 -16.47 -0.49 0.78
C LYS A 256 -15.84 -1.83 1.11
N ILE A 257 -14.92 -2.28 0.27
CA ILE A 257 -14.02 -3.39 0.58
C ILE A 257 -12.68 -2.75 0.97
N TYR A 258 -12.25 -3.05 2.17
CA TYR A 258 -11.02 -2.57 2.79
C TYR A 258 -9.88 -3.56 2.65
#